data_61a7053a7aca71ba6f5f79da56a66a5c
#
_entry.id   61a7053a7aca71ba6f5f79da56a66a5c
#
_cell.length_a   1.000
_cell.length_b   1.000
_cell.length_c   1.000
_cell.angle_alpha   90.00
_cell.angle_beta   90.00
_cell.angle_gamma   90.00
#
_symmetry.space_group_name_H-M   'P 1'
#
loop_
_entity.id
_entity.type
_entity.pdbx_description
1 polymer ?
#
loop_
_entity_poly.entity_id
_entity_poly.type
_entity_poly.pdbx_seq_one_letter_code
_entity_poly.pdbx_strand_id
1 'polypeptide(L)'
;MSRNSLSALPDYNNCLVNLSNSILKKFGARTTAGTLPLADKYLEGEYKNVVLLILDALGTSIVERHLEENGFFRSHMAGALDSVYPPTTVAATTSILSGLYPNEHGWLGWDVYYPQINKNVTVFTNTEQLKEKENAVPSATDPDGKKR
;
A
#
# COMPACT_ATOMS: atom_id res chain seq x y z
N MET A 1 25.97 4.79 -6.10
CA MET A 1 26.27 3.61 -5.28
C MET A 1 25.29 2.50 -5.65
N SER A 2 25.79 1.41 -6.24
CA SER A 2 24.94 0.24 -6.60
C SER A 2 24.44 -0.42 -5.31
N ARG A 3 23.16 -0.32 -5.02
CA ARG A 3 22.53 -1.19 -4.01
C ARG A 3 22.48 -2.60 -4.59
N ASN A 4 23.25 -3.52 -4.02
CA ASN A 4 23.15 -4.93 -4.32
C ASN A 4 21.71 -5.37 -4.09
N SER A 5 21.06 -5.92 -5.10
CA SER A 5 19.63 -6.18 -5.24
C SER A 5 19.11 -7.41 -4.48
N LEU A 6 19.54 -7.66 -3.27
CA LEU A 6 18.99 -8.70 -2.43
C LEU A 6 18.28 -8.04 -1.25
N SER A 7 16.94 -7.89 -1.38
CA SER A 7 15.97 -7.56 -0.34
C SER A 7 16.47 -6.58 0.74
N ALA A 8 16.69 -5.32 0.35
CA ALA A 8 16.80 -4.27 1.36
C ALA A 8 15.43 -4.11 2.03
N LEU A 9 15.38 -4.25 3.36
CA LEU A 9 14.20 -3.87 4.12
C LEU A 9 13.91 -2.38 3.91
N PRO A 10 12.64 -1.96 3.98
CA PRO A 10 12.28 -0.54 3.89
C PRO A 10 12.99 0.30 4.95
N ASP A 11 13.30 1.55 4.62
CA ASP A 11 13.66 2.53 5.63
C ASP A 11 12.39 2.99 6.35
N TYR A 12 12.14 2.43 7.52
CA TYR A 12 10.96 2.75 8.34
C TYR A 12 10.98 4.16 8.96
N ASN A 13 12.02 4.98 8.71
CA ASN A 13 12.02 6.41 9.00
C ASN A 13 11.64 7.26 7.77
N ASN A 14 11.51 6.63 6.59
CA ASN A 14 11.19 7.29 5.33
C ASN A 14 10.26 6.41 4.48
N CYS A 15 9.10 6.04 5.00
CA CYS A 15 8.16 5.13 4.35
C CYS A 15 6.71 5.65 4.36
N LEU A 16 5.81 4.86 3.76
CA LEU A 16 4.38 5.16 3.66
C LEU A 16 3.72 5.44 5.01
N VAL A 17 4.13 4.73 6.07
CA VAL A 17 3.58 4.92 7.44
C VAL A 17 3.93 6.31 7.98
N ASN A 18 5.16 6.78 7.74
CA ASN A 18 5.58 8.11 8.17
C ASN A 18 4.81 9.23 7.45
N LEU A 19 4.53 9.06 6.14
CA LEU A 19 3.68 9.98 5.38
C LEU A 19 2.27 10.07 6.00
N SER A 20 1.65 8.93 6.29
CA SER A 20 0.34 8.87 6.94
C SER A 20 0.34 9.56 8.30
N ASN A 21 1.37 9.30 9.12
CA ASN A 21 1.50 9.93 10.43
C ASN A 21 1.74 11.45 10.36
N SER A 22 2.39 11.97 9.30
CA SER A 22 2.46 13.41 9.05
C SER A 22 1.07 14.03 8.84
N ILE A 23 0.22 13.36 8.05
CA ILE A 23 -1.15 13.81 7.81
C ILE A 23 -1.99 13.74 9.09
N LEU A 24 -1.91 12.63 9.84
CA LEU A 24 -2.59 12.48 11.14
C LEU A 24 -2.21 13.60 12.10
N LYS A 25 -0.90 13.89 12.25
CA LYS A 25 -0.38 14.95 13.08
C LYS A 25 -0.93 16.32 12.66
N LYS A 26 -0.98 16.61 11.35
CA LYS A 26 -1.50 17.86 10.80
C LYS A 26 -2.92 18.16 11.27
N PHE A 27 -3.76 17.13 11.35
CA PHE A 27 -5.16 17.26 11.79
C PHE A 27 -5.37 16.96 13.28
N GLY A 28 -4.31 16.92 14.07
CA GLY A 28 -4.39 16.72 15.52
C GLY A 28 -4.82 15.30 15.93
N ALA A 29 -4.76 14.33 15.02
CA ALA A 29 -5.02 12.94 15.34
C ALA A 29 -3.80 12.31 16.03
N ARG A 30 -4.06 11.22 16.77
CA ARG A 30 -2.99 10.47 17.43
C ARG A 30 -2.10 9.80 16.39
N THR A 31 -0.80 10.02 16.49
CA THR A 31 0.22 9.32 15.71
C THR A 31 0.67 8.04 16.42
N THR A 32 1.01 7.03 15.65
CA THR A 32 1.50 5.72 16.11
C THR A 32 2.97 5.50 15.78
N ALA A 33 3.49 6.28 14.83
CA ALA A 33 4.88 6.22 14.35
C ALA A 33 5.45 7.64 14.19
N GLY A 34 6.74 7.71 13.84
CA GLY A 34 7.38 8.95 13.43
C GLY A 34 6.76 9.54 12.17
N THR A 35 6.85 10.86 12.01
CA THR A 35 6.38 11.58 10.82
C THR A 35 7.46 11.62 9.74
N LEU A 36 7.09 11.96 8.51
CA LEU A 36 7.98 12.16 7.38
C LEU A 36 8.38 13.64 7.28
N PRO A 37 9.63 14.02 7.59
CA PRO A 37 10.03 15.44 7.62
C PRO A 37 9.76 16.19 6.31
N LEU A 38 9.89 15.48 5.17
CA LEU A 38 9.57 16.04 3.86
C LEU A 38 8.08 16.40 3.76
N ALA A 39 7.19 15.52 4.19
CA ALA A 39 5.75 15.80 4.19
C ALA A 39 5.37 16.87 5.21
N ASP A 40 5.96 16.84 6.42
CA ASP A 40 5.73 17.84 7.46
C ASP A 40 5.96 19.24 6.92
N LYS A 41 7.06 19.46 6.19
CA LYS A 41 7.38 20.76 5.56
C LYS A 41 6.26 21.26 4.63
N TYR A 42 5.67 20.38 3.83
CA TYR A 42 4.57 20.76 2.94
C TYR A 42 3.23 20.93 3.69
N LEU A 43 3.11 20.33 4.86
CA LEU A 43 1.90 20.40 5.69
C LEU A 43 1.92 21.55 6.72
N GLU A 44 2.99 22.35 6.81
CA GLU A 44 3.08 23.50 7.75
C GLU A 44 2.04 24.60 7.48
N GLY A 45 1.61 24.78 6.23
CA GLY A 45 0.62 25.79 5.84
C GLY A 45 -0.77 25.55 6.44
N GLU A 46 -1.61 26.59 6.45
CA GLU A 46 -3.02 26.46 6.80
C GLU A 46 -3.82 25.96 5.60
N TYR A 47 -4.24 24.69 5.64
CA TYR A 47 -5.03 24.07 4.58
C TYR A 47 -6.42 23.70 5.10
N LYS A 48 -7.45 24.09 4.37
CA LYS A 48 -8.82 23.66 4.65
C LYS A 48 -9.01 22.17 4.37
N ASN A 49 -8.35 21.66 3.33
CA ASN A 49 -8.41 20.26 2.93
C ASN A 49 -7.02 19.80 2.47
N VAL A 50 -6.68 18.56 2.78
CA VAL A 50 -5.53 17.85 2.23
C VAL A 50 -6.06 16.62 1.51
N VAL A 51 -5.70 16.45 0.24
CA VAL A 51 -6.09 15.31 -0.57
C VAL A 51 -4.88 14.40 -0.77
N LEU A 52 -4.97 13.17 -0.31
CA LEU A 52 -3.99 12.13 -0.58
C LEU A 52 -4.45 11.28 -1.77
N LEU A 53 -3.71 11.34 -2.87
CA LEU A 53 -3.95 10.52 -4.04
C LEU A 53 -2.93 9.38 -4.06
N ILE A 54 -3.42 8.14 -3.98
CA ILE A 54 -2.60 6.93 -4.02
C ILE A 54 -2.71 6.33 -5.42
N LEU A 55 -1.58 6.25 -6.13
CA LEU A 55 -1.50 5.64 -7.46
C LEU A 55 -0.76 4.31 -7.32
N ASP A 56 -1.51 3.21 -7.37
CA ASP A 56 -0.94 1.86 -7.27
C ASP A 56 0.00 1.58 -8.45
N ALA A 57 1.07 0.84 -8.18
CA ALA A 57 2.14 0.49 -9.11
C ALA A 57 2.91 1.68 -9.73
N LEU A 58 2.63 2.93 -9.41
CA LEU A 58 3.35 4.09 -9.90
C LEU A 58 4.59 4.39 -9.03
N GLY A 59 5.56 3.48 -9.05
CA GLY A 59 6.84 3.67 -8.35
C GLY A 59 7.82 4.60 -9.09
N THR A 60 8.86 5.06 -8.38
CA THR A 60 9.87 5.99 -8.91
C THR A 60 10.48 5.53 -10.23
N SER A 61 10.77 4.24 -10.37
CA SER A 61 11.33 3.68 -11.62
C SER A 61 10.38 3.78 -12.82
N ILE A 62 9.07 3.72 -12.60
CA ILE A 62 8.07 3.94 -13.65
C ILE A 62 8.02 5.42 -14.01
N VAL A 63 7.98 6.29 -13.01
CA VAL A 63 7.98 7.75 -13.21
C VAL A 63 9.22 8.17 -14.02
N GLU A 64 10.41 7.71 -13.65
CA GLU A 64 11.68 8.09 -14.30
C GLU A 64 11.80 7.55 -15.71
N ARG A 65 11.27 6.36 -16.01
CA ARG A 65 11.43 5.71 -17.34
C ARG A 65 10.38 6.12 -18.34
N HIS A 66 9.17 6.40 -17.89
CA HIS A 66 7.99 6.49 -18.77
C HIS A 66 7.32 7.85 -18.78
N LEU A 67 7.62 8.73 -17.82
CA LEU A 67 7.04 10.06 -17.78
C LEU A 67 8.05 11.11 -18.23
N GLU A 68 7.55 12.13 -18.90
CA GLU A 68 8.37 13.23 -19.43
C GLU A 68 9.06 13.98 -18.28
N GLU A 69 10.33 14.36 -18.49
CA GLU A 69 11.15 15.04 -17.49
C GLU A 69 10.53 16.35 -17.01
N ASN A 70 9.99 17.13 -17.94
CA ASN A 70 9.30 18.40 -17.66
C ASN A 70 7.78 18.22 -17.47
N GLY A 71 7.30 16.96 -17.42
CA GLY A 71 5.89 16.66 -17.21
C GLY A 71 5.47 16.88 -15.75
N PHE A 72 4.15 16.96 -15.54
CA PHE A 72 3.57 17.30 -14.23
C PHE A 72 4.13 16.47 -13.07
N PHE A 73 4.20 15.15 -13.20
CA PHE A 73 4.65 14.29 -12.10
C PHE A 73 6.13 14.49 -11.76
N ARG A 74 7.02 14.50 -12.77
CA ARG A 74 8.45 14.64 -12.52
C ARG A 74 8.85 16.04 -12.04
N SER A 75 8.23 17.07 -12.59
CA SER A 75 8.50 18.47 -12.19
C SER A 75 8.01 18.80 -10.78
N HIS A 76 7.05 18.02 -10.24
CA HIS A 76 6.51 18.20 -8.89
C HIS A 76 6.94 17.09 -7.91
N MET A 77 7.84 16.20 -8.31
CA MET A 77 8.34 15.13 -7.44
C MET A 77 9.22 15.73 -6.33
N ALA A 78 8.70 15.72 -5.11
CA ALA A 78 9.40 16.27 -3.94
C ALA A 78 10.46 15.31 -3.37
N GLY A 79 10.29 14.01 -3.56
CA GLY A 79 11.20 12.99 -3.09
C GLY A 79 10.67 11.58 -3.26
N ALA A 80 11.44 10.61 -2.82
CA ALA A 80 11.06 9.21 -2.80
C ALA A 80 10.94 8.72 -1.37
N LEU A 81 10.02 7.79 -1.15
CA LEU A 81 9.85 7.08 0.10
C LEU A 81 9.71 5.58 -0.16
N ASP A 82 9.98 4.78 0.83
CA ASP A 82 9.86 3.34 0.71
C ASP A 82 8.41 2.89 0.98
N SER A 83 8.05 1.75 0.39
CA SER A 83 6.84 1.03 0.78
C SER A 83 7.06 0.37 2.13
N VAL A 84 6.13 -0.48 2.54
CA VAL A 84 6.27 -1.34 3.73
C VAL A 84 6.67 -2.76 3.33
N TYR A 85 7.01 -3.60 4.29
CA TYR A 85 7.24 -5.02 4.06
C TYR A 85 6.17 -5.85 4.78
N PRO A 86 5.53 -6.83 4.11
CA PRO A 86 5.68 -7.17 2.69
C PRO A 86 5.12 -6.09 1.75
N PRO A 87 5.74 -5.86 0.58
CA PRO A 87 5.34 -4.78 -0.33
C PRO A 87 4.15 -5.20 -1.22
N THR A 88 3.08 -5.64 -0.59
CA THR A 88 1.82 -5.99 -1.28
C THR A 88 0.86 -4.81 -1.25
N THR A 89 -0.03 -4.70 -2.23
CA THR A 89 -1.07 -3.67 -2.27
C THR A 89 -1.88 -3.64 -0.97
N VAL A 90 -2.24 -4.81 -0.45
CA VAL A 90 -3.02 -4.93 0.79
C VAL A 90 -2.27 -4.33 1.98
N ALA A 91 -1.02 -4.74 2.21
CA ALA A 91 -0.23 -4.24 3.32
C ALA A 91 0.06 -2.73 3.20
N ALA A 92 0.47 -2.28 2.01
CA ALA A 92 0.80 -0.88 1.75
C ALA A 92 -0.41 0.05 1.89
N THR A 93 -1.55 -0.30 1.27
CA THR A 93 -2.77 0.50 1.34
C THR A 93 -3.31 0.56 2.77
N THR A 94 -3.32 -0.57 3.48
CA THR A 94 -3.76 -0.60 4.89
C THR A 94 -2.85 0.24 5.77
N SER A 95 -1.53 0.18 5.56
CA SER A 95 -0.57 1.03 6.28
C SER A 95 -0.81 2.52 6.04
N ILE A 96 -1.07 2.94 4.79
CA ILE A 96 -1.38 4.35 4.48
C ILE A 96 -2.68 4.78 5.15
N LEU A 97 -3.72 3.95 5.11
CA LEU A 97 -5.04 4.31 5.65
C LEU A 97 -5.10 4.30 7.17
N SER A 98 -4.31 3.45 7.82
CA SER A 98 -4.31 3.31 9.28
C SER A 98 -3.20 4.08 9.99
N GLY A 99 -2.10 4.41 9.31
CA GLY A 99 -0.87 4.92 9.92
C GLY A 99 -0.07 3.87 10.71
N LEU A 100 -0.42 2.59 10.59
CA LEU A 100 0.20 1.46 11.30
C LEU A 100 1.15 0.69 10.39
N TYR A 101 2.13 0.01 10.98
CA TYR A 101 2.97 -0.94 10.26
C TYR A 101 2.25 -2.28 10.01
N PRO A 102 2.66 -3.05 8.99
CA PRO A 102 2.01 -4.33 8.66
C PRO A 102 1.95 -5.34 9.81
N ASN A 103 2.95 -5.38 10.69
CA ASN A 103 2.95 -6.21 11.89
C ASN A 103 1.98 -5.74 12.97
N GLU A 104 1.53 -4.49 12.92
CA GLU A 104 0.56 -3.92 13.87
C GLU A 104 -0.87 -4.13 13.39
N HIS A 105 -1.16 -3.90 12.08
CA HIS A 105 -2.50 -4.10 11.55
C HIS A 105 -2.78 -5.55 11.10
N GLY A 106 -1.75 -6.39 10.91
CA GLY A 106 -1.87 -7.81 10.61
C GLY A 106 -2.29 -8.17 9.17
N TRP A 107 -2.50 -7.20 8.28
CA TRP A 107 -2.89 -7.44 6.89
C TRP A 107 -1.64 -7.54 6.00
N LEU A 108 -1.08 -8.73 5.96
CA LEU A 108 0.22 -8.98 5.34
C LEU A 108 0.14 -9.37 3.85
N GLY A 109 -1.06 -9.68 3.36
CA GLY A 109 -1.29 -10.13 1.99
C GLY A 109 -2.78 -10.23 1.69
N TRP A 110 -3.12 -10.70 0.48
CA TRP A 110 -4.50 -10.84 0.02
C TRP A 110 -5.27 -11.85 0.86
N ASP A 111 -4.63 -12.98 1.21
CA ASP A 111 -5.20 -14.04 2.03
C ASP A 111 -4.39 -14.18 3.30
N VAL A 112 -5.05 -14.13 4.44
CA VAL A 112 -4.44 -14.27 5.76
C VAL A 112 -5.16 -15.37 6.52
N TYR A 113 -4.37 -16.29 7.12
CA TYR A 113 -4.90 -17.30 8.00
C TYR A 113 -5.11 -16.74 9.41
N TYR A 114 -6.33 -16.90 9.92
CA TYR A 114 -6.72 -16.51 11.26
C TYR A 114 -6.87 -17.74 12.16
N PRO A 115 -5.89 -18.05 13.02
CA PRO A 115 -5.92 -19.23 13.89
C PRO A 115 -7.15 -19.27 14.82
N GLN A 116 -7.62 -18.09 15.24
CA GLN A 116 -8.75 -17.95 16.18
C GLN A 116 -10.07 -18.52 15.63
N ILE A 117 -10.21 -18.50 14.32
CA ILE A 117 -11.40 -19.02 13.63
C ILE A 117 -11.08 -20.19 12.71
N ASN A 118 -9.80 -20.60 12.63
CA ASN A 118 -9.27 -21.66 11.77
C ASN A 118 -9.67 -21.50 10.29
N LYS A 119 -9.51 -20.28 9.74
CA LYS A 119 -9.91 -19.94 8.38
C LYS A 119 -8.90 -19.05 7.67
N ASN A 120 -8.79 -19.23 6.35
CA ASN A 120 -8.17 -18.25 5.46
C ASN A 120 -9.23 -17.23 5.04
N VAL A 121 -8.90 -15.95 5.18
CA VAL A 121 -9.77 -14.83 4.82
C VAL A 121 -9.08 -13.98 3.77
N THR A 122 -9.78 -13.69 2.69
CA THR A 122 -9.38 -12.68 1.71
C THR A 122 -9.70 -11.31 2.29
N VAL A 123 -8.68 -10.60 2.80
CA VAL A 123 -8.88 -9.47 3.71
C VAL A 123 -9.55 -8.26 3.07
N PHE A 124 -9.30 -7.95 1.80
CA PHE A 124 -9.97 -6.82 1.14
C PHE A 124 -11.46 -7.01 0.95
N THR A 125 -11.89 -8.22 0.66
CA THR A 125 -13.31 -8.55 0.48
C THR A 125 -13.98 -8.98 1.77
N ASN A 126 -13.16 -9.24 2.82
CA ASN A 126 -13.61 -9.80 4.09
C ASN A 126 -14.44 -11.09 3.91
N THR A 127 -13.99 -11.95 2.98
CA THR A 127 -14.66 -13.20 2.61
C THR A 127 -13.81 -14.40 2.97
N GLU A 128 -14.45 -15.51 3.30
CA GLU A 128 -13.78 -16.78 3.49
C GLU A 128 -13.35 -17.35 2.14
N GLN A 129 -12.05 -17.64 1.96
CA GLN A 129 -11.46 -18.09 0.69
C GLN A 129 -12.17 -19.31 0.08
N LEU A 130 -12.73 -20.21 0.91
CA LEU A 130 -13.47 -21.38 0.43
C LEU A 130 -14.83 -21.04 -0.17
N LYS A 131 -15.49 -19.96 0.30
CA LYS A 131 -16.78 -19.53 -0.24
C LYS A 131 -16.69 -18.91 -1.61
N GLU A 132 -15.56 -18.28 -1.95
CA GLU A 132 -15.34 -17.76 -3.31
C GLU A 132 -15.29 -18.90 -4.34
N LYS A 133 -14.77 -20.09 -3.97
CA LYS A 133 -14.77 -21.25 -4.85
C LYS A 133 -16.13 -21.91 -5.03
N GLU A 134 -16.99 -21.85 -4.02
CA GLU A 134 -18.37 -22.37 -4.12
C GLU A 134 -19.28 -21.48 -4.97
N ASN A 135 -19.00 -20.17 -4.99
CA ASN A 135 -19.73 -19.18 -5.79
C ASN A 135 -19.09 -18.94 -7.18
N ALA A 136 -17.94 -19.54 -7.47
CA ALA A 136 -17.39 -19.52 -8.81
C ALA A 136 -18.35 -20.26 -9.73
N VAL A 137 -19.01 -19.53 -10.61
CA VAL A 137 -19.85 -20.10 -11.68
C VAL A 137 -19.01 -21.19 -12.35
N PRO A 138 -19.49 -22.44 -12.45
CA PRO A 138 -18.76 -23.49 -13.15
C PRO A 138 -18.38 -22.95 -14.52
N SER A 139 -17.10 -22.95 -14.87
CA SER A 139 -16.67 -22.56 -16.20
C SER A 139 -17.48 -23.39 -17.18
N ALA A 140 -18.18 -22.74 -18.11
CA ALA A 140 -19.00 -23.41 -19.10
C ALA A 140 -18.11 -24.48 -19.77
N THR A 141 -18.38 -25.73 -19.48
CA THR A 141 -17.81 -26.85 -20.20
C THR A 141 -18.47 -26.85 -21.55
N ASP A 142 -17.67 -26.90 -22.60
CA ASP A 142 -18.13 -27.20 -23.96
C ASP A 142 -19.02 -28.46 -23.93
N PRO A 143 -20.06 -28.58 -24.76
CA PRO A 143 -20.95 -29.73 -24.81
C PRO A 143 -20.21 -31.09 -24.91
N ASP A 144 -18.95 -31.07 -25.35
CA ASP A 144 -18.09 -32.24 -25.48
C ASP A 144 -17.19 -32.51 -24.24
N GLY A 145 -17.37 -31.83 -23.12
CA GLY A 145 -16.66 -32.08 -21.85
C GLY A 145 -15.17 -31.76 -21.84
N LYS A 146 -14.66 -30.99 -22.82
CA LYS A 146 -13.25 -30.59 -22.86
C LYS A 146 -13.09 -29.22 -22.16
N LYS A 147 -12.17 -29.15 -21.21
CA LYS A 147 -11.73 -27.88 -20.61
C LYS A 147 -10.98 -27.07 -21.67
N ARG A 148 -11.38 -25.82 -21.87
CA ARG A 148 -10.56 -24.81 -22.56
C ARG A 148 -9.50 -24.26 -21.65
#